data_732ab2aac87bb57ff657da24c5472732
#
_entry.id   732ab2aac87bb57ff657da24c5472732
#
_cell.length_a   1.000
_cell.length_b   1.000
_cell.length_c   1.000
_cell.angle_alpha   90.00
_cell.angle_beta   90.00
_cell.angle_gamma   90.00
#
_symmetry.space_group_name_H-M   'P 1'
#
loop_
_entity.id
_entity.type
_entity.pdbx_description
1 polymer ?
#
loop_
_entity_poly.entity_id
_entity_poly.type
_entity_poly.pdbx_seq_one_letter_code
_entity_poly.pdbx_strand_id
1 'polypeptide(L)' 'MKEYEIVAKFLNGCAGAAHPQTFFEEAELDCTDDFVRTKHGKDFEKFVKETLDDGRTVYTYDNGTVTYIYEFTEL' A
#
# COMPACT_ATOMS: atom_id res chain seq x y z
N MET A 1 -7.12 -8.37 -16.74
CA MET A 1 -7.13 -7.60 -15.48
C MET A 1 -7.81 -8.36 -14.38
N LYS A 2 -7.36 -8.17 -13.17
CA LYS A 2 -7.96 -8.78 -12.00
C LYS A 2 -8.52 -7.69 -11.09
N GLU A 3 -9.56 -8.02 -10.37
CA GLU A 3 -10.11 -7.10 -9.39
C GLU A 3 -9.43 -7.30 -8.05
N TYR A 4 -9.06 -6.20 -7.42
CA TYR A 4 -8.41 -6.20 -6.12
C TYR A 4 -9.16 -5.31 -5.15
N GLU A 5 -9.24 -5.77 -3.92
CA GLU A 5 -9.58 -4.92 -2.79
C GLU A 5 -8.27 -4.35 -2.25
N ILE A 6 -8.21 -3.05 -2.11
CA ILE A 6 -7.00 -2.35 -1.72
C ILE A 6 -7.25 -1.66 -0.39
N VAL A 7 -6.40 -1.95 0.59
CA VAL A 7 -6.43 -1.25 1.87
C VAL A 7 -5.15 -0.44 1.98
N ALA A 8 -5.29 0.87 2.04
CA ALA A 8 -4.16 1.78 2.18
C ALA A 8 -4.14 2.33 3.59
N LYS A 9 -3.01 2.17 4.28
CA LYS A 9 -2.82 2.65 5.65
C LYS A 9 -1.68 3.64 5.67
N PHE A 10 -1.92 4.81 6.24
CA PHE A 10 -0.90 5.84 6.39
C PHE A 10 -0.69 6.12 7.87
N LEU A 11 0.50 5.81 8.36
CA LEU A 11 0.86 5.99 9.75
C LEU A 11 1.82 7.17 9.86
N ASN A 12 1.39 8.24 10.53
CA ASN A 12 2.23 9.42 10.73
C ASN A 12 2.99 9.28 12.05
N GLY A 13 4.28 9.03 11.96
CA GLY A 13 5.12 8.79 13.13
C GLY A 13 5.50 10.04 13.90
N CYS A 14 5.31 11.24 13.33
CA CYS A 14 5.75 12.48 13.99
C CYS A 14 4.72 13.08 14.91
N ALA A 15 3.49 12.70 14.82
CA ALA A 15 2.40 13.39 15.49
C ALA A 15 1.95 12.70 16.77
N GLY A 16 2.78 12.20 17.56
CA GLY A 16 2.49 11.63 18.90
C GLY A 16 1.08 11.12 19.23
N ALA A 17 0.07 11.58 18.58
CA ALA A 17 -1.32 11.20 18.78
C ALA A 17 -2.01 10.88 17.47
N ALA A 18 -1.23 10.57 16.45
CA ALA A 18 -1.80 10.36 15.12
C ALA A 18 -2.61 9.08 15.10
N HIS A 19 -3.82 9.20 14.62
CA HIS A 19 -4.64 8.05 14.29
C HIS A 19 -4.23 7.58 12.90
N PRO A 20 -4.01 6.27 12.71
CA PRO A 20 -3.73 5.76 11.38
C PRO A 20 -4.89 6.10 10.44
N GLN A 21 -4.57 6.61 9.26
CA GLN A 21 -5.57 6.82 8.24
C GLN A 21 -5.66 5.55 7.42
N THR A 22 -6.87 5.04 7.26
CA THR A 22 -7.12 3.83 6.50
C THR A 22 -8.13 4.12 5.41
N PHE A 23 -7.79 3.76 4.18
CA PHE A 23 -8.66 3.94 3.03
C PHE A 23 -8.93 2.59 2.39
N PHE A 24 -10.15 2.41 1.92
CA PHE A 24 -10.57 1.19 1.24
C PHE A 24 -10.95 1.54 -0.19
N GLU A 25 -10.47 0.75 -1.12
CA GLU A 25 -10.71 1.00 -2.54
C GLU A 25 -10.76 -0.34 -3.28
N GLU A 26 -11.51 -0.39 -4.37
CA GLU A 26 -11.51 -1.53 -5.27
C GLU A 26 -11.08 -1.04 -6.64
N ALA A 27 -10.24 -1.82 -7.31
CA ALA A 27 -9.77 -1.47 -8.65
C ALA A 27 -9.44 -2.71 -9.45
N GLU A 28 -9.58 -2.60 -10.77
CA GLU A 28 -9.10 -3.63 -11.69
C GLU A 28 -7.67 -3.26 -12.10
N LEU A 29 -6.75 -4.19 -11.91
CA LEU A 29 -5.33 -3.96 -12.17
C LEU A 29 -4.73 -5.12 -12.93
N ASP A 30 -3.85 -4.83 -13.87
CA ASP A 30 -3.01 -5.84 -14.49
C ASP A 30 -1.89 -6.26 -13.54
N CYS A 31 -1.38 -5.29 -12.81
CA CYS A 31 -0.26 -5.49 -11.89
C CYS A 31 -0.43 -4.57 -10.69
N THR A 32 -0.27 -5.10 -9.49
CA THR A 32 -0.37 -4.29 -8.27
C THR A 32 0.74 -3.26 -8.18
N ASP A 33 1.90 -3.55 -8.76
CA ASP A 33 3.03 -2.60 -8.79
C ASP A 33 2.64 -1.29 -9.48
N ASP A 34 1.83 -1.36 -10.53
CA ASP A 34 1.42 -0.17 -11.27
C ASP A 34 0.61 0.79 -10.43
N PHE A 35 -0.23 0.25 -9.54
CA PHE A 35 -1.02 1.07 -8.64
C PHE A 35 -0.13 1.88 -7.70
N VAL A 36 0.84 1.21 -7.07
CA VAL A 36 1.74 1.86 -6.12
C VAL A 36 2.66 2.85 -6.85
N ARG A 37 3.14 2.48 -8.02
CA ARG A 37 4.00 3.34 -8.83
C ARG A 37 3.27 4.61 -9.25
N THR A 38 2.01 4.51 -9.60
CA THR A 38 1.19 5.67 -9.98
C THR A 38 1.01 6.62 -8.80
N LYS A 39 0.86 6.07 -7.60
CA LYS A 39 0.66 6.87 -6.39
C LYS A 39 1.94 7.54 -5.90
N HIS A 40 3.08 6.88 -6.03
CA HIS A 40 4.32 7.33 -5.41
C HIS A 40 5.46 7.67 -6.38
N GLY A 41 5.35 7.28 -7.64
CA GLY A 41 6.36 7.61 -8.64
C GLY A 41 7.73 7.05 -8.26
N LYS A 42 8.70 7.93 -8.07
CA LYS A 42 10.09 7.54 -7.80
C LYS A 42 10.24 6.78 -6.47
N ASP A 43 9.37 7.02 -5.53
CA ASP A 43 9.45 6.37 -4.22
C ASP A 43 9.04 4.91 -4.29
N PHE A 44 8.44 4.48 -5.40
CA PHE A 44 8.06 3.09 -5.58
C PHE A 44 9.24 2.13 -5.35
N GLU A 45 10.44 2.50 -5.76
CA GLU A 45 11.63 1.66 -5.59
C GLU A 45 11.99 1.43 -4.13
N LYS A 46 11.51 2.29 -3.24
CA LYS A 46 11.79 2.19 -1.81
C LYS A 46 10.81 1.30 -1.07
N PHE A 47 9.73 0.91 -1.73
CA PHE A 47 8.75 0.02 -1.12
C PHE A 47 9.27 -1.40 -1.02
N VAL A 48 8.96 -2.04 0.10
CA VAL A 48 9.22 -3.46 0.29
C VAL A 48 7.96 -4.22 -0.06
N LYS A 49 8.06 -5.12 -1.03
CA LYS A 49 6.93 -5.93 -1.46
C LYS A 49 7.00 -7.29 -0.77
N GLU A 50 5.89 -7.71 -0.20
CA GLU A 50 5.78 -8.98 0.48
C GLU A 50 4.50 -9.68 0.03
N THR A 51 4.60 -10.97 -0.25
CA THR A 51 3.43 -11.78 -0.57
C THR A 51 3.16 -12.70 0.61
N LEU A 52 1.96 -12.61 1.15
CA LEU A 52 1.57 -13.40 2.31
C LEU A 52 1.06 -14.78 1.88
N ASP A 53 1.04 -15.72 2.83
CA ASP A 53 0.61 -17.09 2.55
C ASP A 53 -0.83 -17.18 2.06
N ASP A 54 -1.66 -16.24 2.43
CA ASP A 54 -3.06 -16.20 2.00
C ASP A 54 -3.26 -15.55 0.63
N GLY A 55 -2.19 -15.19 -0.05
CA GLY A 55 -2.24 -14.60 -1.38
C GLY A 55 -2.30 -13.08 -1.42
N ARG A 56 -2.35 -12.43 -0.27
CA ARG A 56 -2.31 -10.97 -0.24
C ARG A 56 -0.91 -10.45 -0.58
N THR A 57 -0.85 -9.31 -1.25
CA THR A 57 0.40 -8.62 -1.53
C THR A 57 0.43 -7.33 -0.73
N VAL A 58 1.51 -7.11 -0.01
CA VAL A 58 1.65 -5.95 0.87
C VAL A 58 2.89 -5.16 0.46
N TYR A 59 2.71 -3.85 0.30
CA TYR A 59 3.81 -2.92 0.02
C TYR A 59 3.97 -2.01 1.22
N THR A 60 5.19 -1.87 1.71
CA THR A 60 5.49 -1.04 2.87
C THR A 60 6.63 -0.09 2.56
N TYR A 61 6.48 1.19 2.91
CA TYR A 61 7.53 2.17 2.81
C TYR A 61 7.43 3.14 3.97
N ASP A 62 8.53 3.27 4.69
CA ASP A 62 8.66 4.20 5.81
C ASP A 62 9.73 5.23 5.43
N ASN A 63 9.32 6.49 5.29
CA ASN A 63 10.23 7.56 4.94
C ASN A 63 10.76 8.34 6.16
N GLY A 64 10.53 7.82 7.37
CA GLY A 64 10.94 8.46 8.61
C GLY A 64 9.87 9.39 9.18
N THR A 65 8.95 9.85 8.38
CA THR A 65 7.85 10.73 8.80
C THR A 65 6.52 10.01 8.71
N VAL A 66 6.29 9.33 7.60
CA VAL A 66 5.04 8.60 7.35
C VAL A 66 5.38 7.19 6.91
N THR A 67 4.63 6.22 7.39
CA THR A 67 4.71 4.85 6.90
C THR A 67 3.52 4.59 6.00
N TYR A 68 3.79 4.15 4.78
CA TYR A 68 2.75 3.82 3.81
C TYR A 68 2.64 2.30 3.71
N ILE A 69 1.42 1.79 3.84
CA ILE A 69 1.16 0.36 3.72
C ILE A 69 0.01 0.17 2.75
N TYR A 70 0.22 -0.65 1.71
CA TYR A 70 -0.82 -0.99 0.76
C TYR A 70 -1.00 -2.50 0.77
N GLU A 71 -2.21 -2.97 1.05
CA GLU A 71 -2.55 -4.39 1.01
C GLU A 71 -3.48 -4.64 -0.15
N PHE A 72 -3.13 -5.59 -0.99
CA PHE A 72 -3.92 -5.97 -2.16
C PHE A 72 -4.46 -7.39 -1.96
N THR A 73 -5.76 -7.53 -2.03
CA THR A 73 -6.42 -8.82 -1.97
C THR A 73 -7.16 -9.05 -3.27
N GLU A 74 -6.84 -10.13 -3.97
CA GLU A 74 -7.53 -10.47 -5.20
C GLU A 74 -8.95 -10.95 -4.89
N LEU A 75 -9.90 -10.38 -5.57
CA LEU A 75 -11.31 -10.71 -5.40
C LEU A 75 -11.76 -11.85 -6.31
#